data_e101b2dc4101e66f93565664b4985d0a
#
_entry.id   e101b2dc4101e66f93565664b4985d0a
#
_cell.length_a   1.000
_cell.length_b   1.000
_cell.length_c   1.000
_cell.angle_alpha   90.00
_cell.angle_beta   90.00
_cell.angle_gamma   90.00
#
_symmetry.space_group_name_H-M   'P 1'
#
loop_
_entity.id
_entity.type
_entity.pdbx_description
1 polymer ?
#
loop_
_entity_poly.entity_id
_entity_poly.type
_entity_poly.pdbx_seq_one_letter_code
_entity_poly.pdbx_strand_id
1 'polypeptide(L)'
;MIKDSFLQRGKIYIVDLPMNKNHIQAGTRPCILLNSNNVISTIIPLTSKMNKLDKNNAHISIKTYDKKGNRYNSLVLLEQVQTVPTSYIKGFYGYIDTLDKERLNNKITQSYCIAWQMN
;
A
#
# COMPACT_ATOMS: atom_id res chain seq x y z
N MET A 1 17.96 3.11 -5.33
CA MET A 1 17.03 1.96 -5.24
C MET A 1 17.27 1.21 -3.94
N ILE A 2 16.19 0.84 -3.27
CA ILE A 2 16.27 0.03 -2.06
C ILE A 2 16.51 -1.43 -2.42
N LYS A 3 17.35 -2.12 -1.64
CA LYS A 3 17.62 -3.53 -1.89
C LYS A 3 16.43 -4.39 -1.49
N ASP A 4 16.11 -5.38 -2.31
CA ASP A 4 14.99 -6.28 -2.07
C ASP A 4 15.05 -6.96 -0.70
N SER A 5 16.25 -7.33 -0.23
CA SER A 5 16.44 -7.98 1.07
C SER A 5 15.97 -7.14 2.26
N PHE A 6 15.77 -5.83 2.08
CA PHE A 6 15.27 -4.94 3.12
C PHE A 6 13.78 -4.67 3.02
N LEU A 7 13.13 -5.15 1.96
CA LEU A 7 11.71 -4.96 1.78
C LEU A 7 10.92 -5.91 2.68
N GLN A 8 9.96 -5.36 3.41
CA GLN A 8 9.17 -6.13 4.37
C GLN A 8 7.68 -5.97 4.05
N ARG A 9 7.03 -7.12 3.88
CA ARG A 9 5.59 -7.19 3.61
C ARG A 9 4.81 -6.51 4.73
N GLY A 10 3.81 -5.72 4.36
CA GLY A 10 2.98 -5.00 5.31
C GLY A 10 3.49 -3.61 5.71
N LYS A 11 4.69 -3.24 5.28
CA LYS A 11 5.22 -1.90 5.49
C LYS A 11 4.91 -1.00 4.30
N ILE A 12 5.11 0.30 4.50
CA ILE A 12 4.79 1.32 3.49
C ILE A 12 6.08 1.83 2.88
N TYR A 13 6.12 1.85 1.55
CA TYR A 13 7.27 2.35 0.79
C TYR A 13 6.82 3.42 -0.19
N ILE A 14 7.75 4.30 -0.54
CA ILE A 14 7.54 5.24 -1.63
C ILE A 14 7.78 4.50 -2.94
N VAL A 15 6.79 4.51 -3.81
CA VAL A 15 6.83 3.79 -5.09
C VAL A 15 6.53 4.76 -6.22
N ASP A 16 7.29 4.64 -7.28
CA ASP A 16 7.07 5.41 -8.50
C ASP A 16 6.07 4.65 -9.37
N LEU A 17 4.81 5.06 -9.31
CA LEU A 17 3.72 4.37 -10.00
C LEU A 17 3.66 4.80 -11.46
N PRO A 18 3.50 3.83 -12.38
CA PRO A 18 3.41 4.17 -13.79
C PRO A 18 2.12 4.91 -14.11
N MET A 19 2.19 5.79 -15.11
CA MET A 19 0.99 6.43 -15.67
C MET A 19 0.14 5.38 -16.35
N ASN A 20 -1.18 5.47 -16.19
CA ASN A 20 -2.08 4.67 -17.00
C ASN A 20 -3.37 5.44 -17.31
N LYS A 21 -4.10 4.96 -18.33
CA LYS A 21 -5.28 5.64 -18.85
C LYS A 21 -6.54 5.40 -18.00
N ASN A 22 -6.48 4.51 -17.03
CA ASN A 22 -7.65 4.11 -16.24
C ASN A 22 -7.80 4.90 -14.94
N HIS A 23 -7.13 6.04 -14.84
CA HIS A 23 -7.20 6.92 -13.67
C HIS A 23 -6.76 6.27 -12.36
N ILE A 24 -5.94 5.24 -12.45
CA ILE A 24 -5.27 4.66 -11.30
C ILE A 24 -4.23 5.66 -10.81
N GLN A 25 -4.00 5.68 -9.50
CA GLN A 25 -2.99 6.57 -8.92
C GLN A 25 -1.66 6.41 -9.64
N ALA A 26 -1.05 7.53 -10.01
CA ALA A 26 0.23 7.56 -10.71
C ALA A 26 1.17 8.54 -10.01
N GLY A 27 2.45 8.52 -10.38
CA GLY A 27 3.48 9.34 -9.76
C GLY A 27 4.02 8.70 -8.49
N THR A 28 4.84 9.44 -7.76
CA THR A 28 5.47 8.94 -6.54
C THR A 28 4.50 8.98 -5.37
N ARG A 29 4.21 7.80 -4.80
CA ARG A 29 3.19 7.68 -3.76
C ARG A 29 3.58 6.66 -2.70
N PRO A 30 3.10 6.84 -1.45
CA PRO A 30 3.22 5.79 -0.46
C PRO A 30 2.31 4.62 -0.83
N CYS A 31 2.85 3.41 -0.75
CA CYS A 31 2.13 2.18 -1.07
C CYS A 31 2.45 1.11 -0.03
N ILE A 32 1.46 0.27 0.27
CA ILE A 32 1.67 -0.90 1.12
C ILE A 32 2.27 -2.01 0.28
N LEU A 33 3.33 -2.63 0.76
CA LEU A 33 3.94 -3.77 0.10
C LEU A 33 3.22 -5.04 0.49
N LEU A 34 2.64 -5.74 -0.48
CA LEU A 34 1.97 -7.02 -0.25
C LEU A 34 2.91 -8.19 -0.48
N ASN A 35 3.75 -8.10 -1.49
CA ASN A 35 4.68 -9.17 -1.84
C ASN A 35 5.80 -8.60 -2.71
N SER A 36 6.96 -9.24 -2.66
CA SER A 36 8.12 -8.75 -3.39
C SER A 36 9.13 -9.86 -3.65
N ASN A 37 9.77 -9.77 -4.80
CA ASN A 37 10.99 -10.49 -5.10
C ASN A 37 11.96 -9.55 -5.81
N ASN A 38 13.08 -10.06 -6.32
CA ASN A 38 14.08 -9.19 -6.97
C ASN A 38 13.60 -8.53 -8.25
N VAL A 39 12.52 -9.03 -8.85
CA VAL A 39 12.05 -8.61 -10.17
C VAL A 39 10.79 -7.78 -10.07
N ILE A 40 9.78 -8.28 -9.35
CA ILE A 40 8.46 -7.65 -9.26
C ILE A 40 7.99 -7.53 -7.82
N SER A 41 7.14 -6.53 -7.59
CA SER A 41 6.51 -6.29 -6.30
C SER A 41 5.04 -5.99 -6.49
N THR A 42 4.21 -6.50 -5.58
CA THR A 42 2.78 -6.21 -5.56
C THR A 42 2.50 -5.21 -4.46
N ILE A 43 1.84 -4.11 -4.82
CA ILE A 43 1.62 -2.98 -3.92
C ILE A 43 0.18 -2.49 -3.99
N ILE A 44 -0.25 -1.79 -2.93
CA ILE A 44 -1.53 -1.09 -2.89
C ILE A 44 -1.26 0.39 -2.60
N PRO A 45 -1.71 1.31 -3.47
CA PRO A 45 -1.53 2.73 -3.21
C PRO A 45 -2.34 3.23 -2.01
N LEU A 46 -1.80 4.25 -1.36
CA LEU A 46 -2.46 5.01 -0.31
C LEU A 46 -2.76 6.42 -0.80
N THR A 47 -3.79 7.04 -0.24
CA THR A 47 -4.05 8.46 -0.45
C THR A 47 -4.47 9.11 0.86
N SER A 48 -4.20 10.40 1.00
CA SER A 48 -4.71 11.21 2.10
C SER A 48 -6.09 11.81 1.81
N LYS A 49 -6.62 11.59 0.60
CA LYS A 49 -7.90 12.17 0.18
C LYS A 49 -9.06 11.34 0.73
N MET A 50 -9.45 11.61 1.97
CA MET A 50 -10.47 10.85 2.68
C MET A 50 -11.87 10.96 2.08
N ASN A 51 -12.12 11.97 1.25
CA ASN A 51 -13.40 12.12 0.57
C ASN A 51 -13.72 10.97 -0.40
N LYS A 52 -12.74 10.11 -0.69
CA LYS A 52 -12.95 8.91 -1.52
C LYS A 52 -13.49 7.73 -0.73
N LEU A 53 -13.57 7.83 0.61
CA LEU A 53 -13.92 6.69 1.46
C LEU A 53 -15.31 6.13 1.13
N ASP A 54 -16.30 6.99 0.93
CA ASP A 54 -17.68 6.59 0.73
C ASP A 54 -18.02 6.27 -0.72
N LYS A 55 -17.05 6.37 -1.62
CA LYS A 55 -17.30 6.21 -3.06
C LYS A 55 -17.02 4.81 -3.57
N ASN A 56 -16.39 3.97 -2.76
CA ASN A 56 -15.99 2.64 -3.19
C ASN A 56 -15.83 1.73 -1.97
N ASN A 57 -16.55 0.60 -1.98
CA ASN A 57 -16.48 -0.38 -0.89
C ASN A 57 -15.11 -1.04 -0.76
N ALA A 58 -14.25 -0.91 -1.76
CA ALA A 58 -12.89 -1.43 -1.70
C ALA A 58 -11.92 -0.49 -0.99
N HIS A 59 -12.38 0.67 -0.51
CA HIS A 59 -11.54 1.59 0.25
C HIS A 59 -11.66 1.32 1.74
N ILE A 60 -10.56 1.44 2.46
CA ILE A 60 -10.55 1.33 3.92
C ILE A 60 -9.62 2.40 4.48
N SER A 61 -10.07 3.05 5.56
CA SER A 61 -9.27 4.05 6.25
C SER A 61 -8.44 3.39 7.34
N ILE A 62 -7.17 3.72 7.39
CA ILE A 62 -6.23 3.22 8.40
C ILE A 62 -5.38 4.35 8.94
N LYS A 63 -4.79 4.12 10.11
CA LYS A 63 -3.78 5.00 10.67
C LYS A 63 -2.41 4.53 10.21
N THR A 64 -1.61 5.48 9.75
CA THR A 64 -0.25 5.21 9.31
C THR A 64 0.71 6.14 10.03
N TYR A 65 1.97 5.73 10.10
CA TYR A 65 3.04 6.52 10.70
C TYR A 65 4.18 6.63 9.69
N ASP A 66 4.70 7.85 9.51
CA ASP A 66 5.89 7.99 8.69
C ASP A 66 7.12 7.54 9.50
N LYS A 67 8.29 7.53 8.86
CA LYS A 67 9.52 7.06 9.51
C LYS A 67 9.96 7.93 10.68
N LYS A 68 9.41 9.14 10.84
CA LYS A 68 9.66 10.04 11.98
C LYS A 68 8.66 9.84 13.09
N GLY A 69 7.65 8.97 12.91
CA GLY A 69 6.62 8.71 13.89
C GLY A 69 5.40 9.63 13.81
N ASN A 70 5.30 10.49 12.82
CA ASN A 70 4.12 11.33 12.60
C ASN A 70 2.95 10.47 12.14
N ARG A 71 1.78 10.68 12.75
CA ARG A 71 0.58 9.89 12.45
C ARG A 71 -0.28 10.58 11.41
N TYR A 72 -0.80 9.78 10.49
CA TYR A 72 -1.70 10.23 9.45
C TYR A 72 -2.89 9.29 9.33
N ASN A 73 -4.01 9.81 8.83
CA ASN A 73 -5.11 8.98 8.36
C ASN A 73 -4.91 8.77 6.86
N SER A 74 -4.88 7.52 6.45
CA SER A 74 -4.64 7.15 5.06
C SER A 74 -5.76 6.26 4.57
N LEU A 75 -6.10 6.40 3.30
CA LEU A 75 -7.08 5.56 2.64
C LEU A 75 -6.36 4.54 1.78
N VAL A 76 -6.66 3.27 1.99
CA VAL A 76 -6.07 2.17 1.21
C VAL A 76 -6.96 1.93 0.00
N LEU A 77 -6.39 2.05 -1.19
CA LEU A 77 -7.12 1.92 -2.46
C LEU A 77 -7.01 0.48 -2.95
N LEU A 78 -7.77 -0.43 -2.33
CA LEU A 78 -7.67 -1.87 -2.59
C LEU A 78 -7.96 -2.23 -4.05
N GLU A 79 -8.85 -1.48 -4.71
CA GLU A 79 -9.16 -1.72 -6.12
C GLU A 79 -7.99 -1.39 -7.05
N GLN A 80 -6.97 -0.71 -6.54
CA GLN A 80 -5.81 -0.29 -7.32
C GLN A 80 -4.55 -1.12 -7.01
N VAL A 81 -4.74 -2.31 -6.45
CA VAL A 81 -3.63 -3.24 -6.28
C VAL A 81 -2.96 -3.48 -7.63
N GLN A 82 -1.64 -3.43 -7.66
CA GLN A 82 -0.92 -3.59 -8.91
C GLN A 82 0.47 -4.17 -8.68
N THR A 83 1.02 -4.77 -9.74
CA THR A 83 2.36 -5.31 -9.75
C THR A 83 3.26 -4.36 -10.53
N VAL A 84 4.38 -4.01 -9.94
CA VAL A 84 5.37 -3.11 -10.54
C VAL A 84 6.75 -3.75 -10.48
N PRO A 85 7.68 -3.32 -11.34
CA PRO A 85 9.08 -3.71 -11.15
C PRO A 85 9.56 -3.30 -9.76
N THR A 86 10.30 -4.18 -9.10
CA THR A 86 10.79 -3.89 -7.74
C THR A 86 11.67 -2.64 -7.73
N SER A 87 12.33 -2.34 -8.85
CA SER A 87 13.12 -1.12 -9.00
C SER A 87 12.31 0.17 -8.88
N TYR A 88 10.98 0.10 -8.97
CA TYR A 88 10.12 1.29 -8.79
C TYR A 88 9.96 1.66 -7.32
N ILE A 89 10.36 0.80 -6.40
CA ILE A 89 10.35 1.12 -4.98
C ILE A 89 11.56 1.99 -4.66
N LYS A 90 11.31 3.23 -4.20
CA LYS A 90 12.36 4.23 -4.05
C LYS A 90 12.87 4.36 -2.62
N GLY A 91 12.07 4.03 -1.61
CA GLY A 91 12.51 4.13 -0.25
C GLY A 91 11.43 3.75 0.75
N PHE A 92 11.82 3.68 2.00
CA PHE A 92 10.92 3.36 3.10
C PHE A 92 10.12 4.61 3.50
N TYR A 93 8.81 4.46 3.68
CA TYR A 93 7.96 5.56 4.14
C TYR A 93 7.56 5.41 5.60
N GLY A 94 7.07 4.24 6.01
CA GLY A 94 6.59 4.08 7.37
C GLY A 94 5.80 2.80 7.61
N TYR A 95 4.89 2.89 8.59
CA TYR A 95 4.23 1.72 9.17
C TYR A 95 2.72 1.88 9.19
N ILE A 96 2.02 0.74 9.22
CA ILE A 96 0.59 0.70 9.50
C ILE A 96 0.41 0.52 11.00
N ASP A 97 -0.57 1.22 11.59
CA ASP A 97 -0.94 1.04 12.98
C ASP A 97 -1.26 -0.43 13.26
N THR A 98 -0.74 -0.96 14.35
CA THR A 98 -0.84 -2.39 14.67
C THR A 98 -2.29 -2.88 14.72
N LEU A 99 -3.19 -2.06 15.27
CA LEU A 99 -4.60 -2.42 15.35
C LEU A 99 -5.27 -2.44 13.98
N ASP A 100 -4.80 -1.60 13.06
CA ASP A 100 -5.37 -1.52 11.72
C ASP A 100 -4.88 -2.61 10.79
N LYS A 101 -3.76 -3.28 11.10
CA LYS A 101 -3.24 -4.39 10.29
C LYS A 101 -4.26 -5.52 10.17
N GLU A 102 -4.89 -5.88 11.28
CA GLU A 102 -5.88 -6.96 11.27
C GLU A 102 -7.11 -6.58 10.46
N ARG A 103 -7.60 -5.34 10.64
CA ARG A 103 -8.73 -4.83 9.85
C ARG A 103 -8.41 -4.88 8.36
N LEU A 104 -7.22 -4.47 7.99
CA LEU A 104 -6.79 -4.46 6.60
C LEU A 104 -6.65 -5.88 6.06
N ASN A 105 -6.07 -6.81 6.82
CA ASN A 105 -5.98 -8.21 6.42
C ASN A 105 -7.34 -8.81 6.15
N ASN A 106 -8.32 -8.54 7.02
CA ASN A 106 -9.68 -9.01 6.86
C ASN A 106 -10.32 -8.44 5.59
N LYS A 107 -10.10 -7.15 5.33
CA LYS A 107 -10.65 -6.49 4.15
C LYS A 107 -10.04 -7.04 2.86
N ILE A 108 -8.73 -7.28 2.85
CA ILE A 108 -8.06 -7.88 1.70
C ILE A 108 -8.61 -9.28 1.43
N THR A 109 -8.74 -10.09 2.47
CA THR A 109 -9.26 -11.45 2.35
C THR A 109 -10.69 -11.44 1.79
N GLN A 110 -11.56 -10.58 2.31
CA GLN A 110 -12.92 -10.42 1.81
C GLN A 110 -12.94 -9.99 0.35
N SER A 111 -12.14 -9.01 0.00
CA SER A 111 -12.19 -8.38 -1.32
C SER A 111 -11.67 -9.28 -2.43
N TYR A 112 -10.68 -10.12 -2.12
CA TYR A 112 -10.01 -10.94 -3.12
C TYR A 112 -10.21 -12.43 -2.92
N CYS A 113 -10.95 -12.83 -1.88
CA CYS A 113 -11.22 -14.24 -1.55
C CYS A 113 -9.94 -15.05 -1.37
N ILE A 114 -8.90 -14.41 -0.84
CA ILE A 114 -7.62 -15.07 -0.58
C ILE A 114 -7.20 -14.82 0.86
N ALA A 115 -6.60 -15.84 1.48
CA ALA A 115 -5.99 -15.68 2.78
C ALA A 115 -4.61 -15.03 2.61
N TRP A 116 -4.43 -13.85 3.18
CA TRP A 116 -3.17 -13.13 3.11
C TRP A 116 -2.92 -12.46 4.46
N GLN A 117 -1.69 -12.57 4.96
CA GLN A 117 -1.34 -12.01 6.26
C GLN A 117 -0.18 -11.05 6.14
N MET A 118 -0.34 -9.90 6.77
CA MET A 118 0.69 -8.88 6.90
C MET A 118 1.54 -9.19 8.13
N ASN A 119 2.83 -9.21 7.93
CA ASN A 119 3.76 -9.44 9.04
C ASN A 119 4.12 -8.13 9.74
#